data_36c9f54b819987d5ba57750d423eb9e2
#
_entry.id   36c9f54b819987d5ba57750d423eb9e2
#
_cell.length_a   1.000
_cell.length_b   1.000
_cell.length_c   1.000
_cell.angle_alpha   90.00
_cell.angle_beta   90.00
_cell.angle_gamma   90.00
#
_symmetry.space_group_name_H-M   'P 1'
#
loop_
_entity.id
_entity.type
_entity.pdbx_description
1 polymer ?
#
loop_
_entity_poly.entity_id
_entity_poly.type
_entity_poly.pdbx_seq_one_letter_code
_entity_poly.pdbx_strand_id
1 'polypeptide(L)'
;MYIQYVGFNLATGSRIYNFDVIDTKETREFTVKVQAEAFRPGRLKLQDGPGICFERLEQELEGETQESRAEAHLSIGERDIEGYLEAHYPRKPLGEKTTSYH
;
A
#
# COMPACT_ATOMS: atom_id res chain seq x y z
N MET A 1 17.63 4.36 6.10
CA MET A 1 16.56 3.37 6.30
C MET A 1 16.17 2.78 4.97
N TYR A 2 16.02 1.50 4.93
CA TYR A 2 15.74 0.77 3.70
C TYR A 2 14.57 -0.17 3.92
N ILE A 3 13.58 -0.12 3.03
CA ILE A 3 12.40 -0.97 3.13
C ILE A 3 12.51 -2.05 2.06
N GLN A 4 12.45 -3.31 2.48
CA GLN A 4 12.57 -4.45 1.59
C GLN A 4 11.30 -5.28 1.63
N TYR A 5 10.71 -5.49 0.45
CA TYR A 5 9.57 -6.39 0.34
C TYR A 5 10.07 -7.83 0.38
N VAL A 6 9.52 -8.62 1.30
CA VAL A 6 9.98 -9.99 1.50
C VAL A 6 9.10 -10.99 0.77
N GLY A 7 7.81 -10.74 0.73
CA GLY A 7 6.87 -11.65 0.10
C GLY A 7 5.51 -11.55 0.77
N PHE A 8 4.60 -12.45 0.40
CA PHE A 8 3.29 -12.41 1.00
C PHE A 8 2.81 -13.81 1.37
N ASN A 9 1.84 -13.85 2.28
CA ASN A 9 1.18 -15.08 2.68
C ASN A 9 -0.32 -14.91 2.47
N LEU A 10 -0.98 -16.00 2.14
CA LEU A 10 -2.43 -16.01 2.04
C LEU A 10 -3.02 -16.35 3.40
N ALA A 11 -4.06 -15.63 3.77
CA ALA A 11 -4.82 -15.90 4.97
C ALA A 11 -6.28 -15.96 4.57
N THR A 12 -7.12 -16.44 5.48
CA THR A 12 -8.55 -16.52 5.20
C THR A 12 -9.08 -15.12 4.94
N GLY A 13 -9.55 -14.87 3.70
CA GLY A 13 -10.15 -13.61 3.35
C GLY A 13 -9.18 -12.45 3.18
N SER A 14 -7.86 -12.70 3.18
CA SER A 14 -6.92 -11.61 3.05
C SER A 14 -5.54 -12.09 2.60
N ARG A 15 -4.71 -11.12 2.23
CA ARG A 15 -3.29 -11.34 1.95
C ARG A 15 -2.48 -10.56 2.95
N ILE A 16 -1.38 -11.15 3.41
CA ILE A 16 -0.49 -10.48 4.35
C ILE A 16 0.84 -10.26 3.64
N TYR A 17 1.20 -8.99 3.45
CA TYR A 17 2.44 -8.63 2.77
C TYR A 17 3.51 -8.34 3.82
N ASN A 18 4.69 -8.91 3.64
CA ASN A 18 5.75 -8.86 4.64
C ASN A 18 6.88 -7.97 4.16
N PHE A 19 7.35 -7.11 5.05
CA PHE A 19 8.43 -6.18 4.76
C PHE A 19 9.44 -6.17 5.89
N ASP A 20 10.71 -5.98 5.53
CA ASP A 20 11.76 -5.70 6.50
C ASP A 20 12.15 -4.23 6.36
N VAL A 21 12.27 -3.56 7.49
CA VAL A 21 12.77 -2.19 7.52
C VAL A 21 14.14 -2.24 8.15
N ILE A 22 15.15 -1.98 7.35
CA ILE A 22 16.55 -2.17 7.74
C ILE A 22 17.18 -0.83 8.03
N ASP A 23 17.73 -0.72 9.23
CA ASP A 23 18.41 0.47 9.67
C ASP A 23 19.80 0.06 10.13
N THR A 24 20.67 1.04 10.38
CA THR A 24 22.02 0.74 10.84
C THR A 24 22.03 0.03 12.19
N LYS A 25 21.00 0.23 13.00
CA LYS A 25 20.95 -0.30 14.35
C LYS A 25 20.07 -1.52 14.51
N GLU A 26 19.11 -1.71 13.62
CA GLU A 26 18.14 -2.79 13.80
C GLU A 26 17.43 -3.10 12.50
N THR A 27 16.86 -4.29 12.45
CA THR A 27 15.96 -4.68 11.39
C THR A 27 14.62 -4.94 12.04
N ARG A 28 13.56 -4.32 11.51
CA ARG A 28 12.21 -4.49 12.04
C ARG A 28 11.35 -5.16 10.99
N GLU A 29 10.48 -6.06 11.43
CA GLU A 29 9.56 -6.76 10.54
C GLU A 29 8.18 -6.11 10.63
N PHE A 30 7.61 -5.85 9.45
CA PHE A 30 6.28 -5.26 9.35
C PHE A 30 5.41 -6.12 8.46
N THR A 31 4.12 -6.14 8.76
CA THR A 31 3.15 -6.79 7.91
C THR A 31 2.05 -5.81 7.55
N VAL A 32 1.51 -5.95 6.33
CA VAL A 32 0.40 -5.12 5.89
C VAL A 32 -0.66 -6.05 5.32
N LYS A 33 -1.86 -5.99 5.90
CA LYS A 33 -2.95 -6.87 5.50
C LYS A 33 -3.85 -6.18 4.49
N VAL A 34 -4.21 -6.90 3.43
CA VAL A 34 -5.14 -6.42 2.42
C VAL A 34 -6.28 -7.43 2.30
N GLN A 35 -7.51 -6.96 2.46
CA GLN A 35 -8.67 -7.82 2.33
C GLN A 35 -8.80 -8.33 0.90
N ALA A 36 -9.23 -9.58 0.75
CA ALA A 36 -9.33 -10.20 -0.58
C ALA A 36 -10.23 -9.39 -1.51
N GLU A 37 -11.30 -8.82 -0.98
CA GLU A 37 -12.25 -8.07 -1.81
C GLU A 37 -11.66 -6.76 -2.36
N ALA A 38 -10.51 -6.33 -1.86
CA ALA A 38 -9.84 -5.18 -2.44
C ALA A 38 -9.36 -5.46 -3.86
N PHE A 39 -9.22 -6.74 -4.20
CA PHE A 39 -8.73 -7.15 -5.53
C PHE A 39 -9.85 -7.54 -6.48
N ARG A 40 -11.10 -7.22 -6.12
CA ARG A 40 -12.21 -7.52 -7.03
C ARG A 40 -12.10 -6.65 -8.29
N PRO A 41 -12.79 -7.05 -9.39
CA PRO A 41 -12.72 -6.28 -10.64
C PRO A 41 -13.04 -4.80 -10.43
N GLY A 42 -12.28 -3.95 -11.07
CA GLY A 42 -12.46 -2.51 -10.96
C GLY A 42 -11.76 -1.88 -9.76
N ARG A 43 -11.06 -2.68 -8.97
CA ARG A 43 -10.33 -2.18 -7.82
C ARG A 43 -8.84 -2.46 -8.03
N LEU A 44 -8.14 -2.86 -6.98
CA LEU A 44 -6.71 -3.17 -7.08
C LEU A 44 -6.49 -4.39 -7.97
N LYS A 45 -5.39 -4.38 -8.68
CA LYS A 45 -4.91 -5.56 -9.37
C LYS A 45 -3.94 -6.28 -8.42
N LEU A 46 -3.77 -7.58 -8.63
CA LEU A 46 -2.88 -8.33 -7.76
C LEU A 46 -1.48 -7.75 -7.74
N GLN A 47 -1.03 -7.24 -8.87
CA GLN A 47 0.30 -6.64 -8.96
C GLN A 47 0.43 -5.35 -8.17
N ASP A 48 -0.68 -4.74 -7.79
CA ASP A 48 -0.66 -3.52 -6.99
C ASP A 48 -0.43 -3.80 -5.51
N GLY A 49 -0.62 -5.04 -5.08
CA GLY A 49 -0.53 -5.37 -3.67
C GLY A 49 0.73 -4.89 -2.97
N PRO A 50 1.91 -5.29 -3.48
CA PRO A 50 3.15 -4.82 -2.83
C PRO A 50 3.29 -3.31 -2.85
N GLY A 51 2.84 -2.66 -3.93
CA GLY A 51 3.00 -1.21 -4.05
C GLY A 51 2.16 -0.43 -3.06
N ILE A 52 0.87 -0.79 -2.92
CA ILE A 52 0.03 -0.06 -2.00
C ILE A 52 0.47 -0.31 -0.55
N CYS A 53 0.94 -1.52 -0.27
CA CYS A 53 1.42 -1.84 1.07
C CYS A 53 2.72 -1.09 1.38
N PHE A 54 3.60 -0.97 0.38
CA PHE A 54 4.82 -0.21 0.54
C PHE A 54 4.52 1.25 0.87
N GLU A 55 3.58 1.86 0.14
CA GLU A 55 3.22 3.25 0.40
C GLU A 55 2.59 3.43 1.77
N ARG A 56 1.76 2.48 2.19
CA ARG A 56 1.16 2.55 3.52
C ARG A 56 2.24 2.48 4.59
N LEU A 57 3.21 1.60 4.40
CA LEU A 57 4.30 1.46 5.36
C LEU A 57 5.15 2.72 5.40
N GLU A 58 5.42 3.33 4.25
CA GLU A 58 6.17 4.58 4.23
C GLU A 58 5.46 5.66 5.04
N GLN A 59 4.14 5.77 4.89
CA GLN A 59 3.37 6.75 5.63
C GLN A 59 3.47 6.50 7.13
N GLU A 60 3.40 5.24 7.53
CA GLU A 60 3.49 4.90 8.93
C GLU A 60 4.84 5.28 9.51
N LEU A 61 5.91 4.99 8.77
CA LEU A 61 7.26 5.30 9.22
C LEU A 61 7.52 6.80 9.28
N GLU A 62 6.93 7.56 8.35
CA GLU A 62 7.08 9.02 8.35
C GLU A 62 6.44 9.66 9.57
N GLY A 63 5.40 9.03 10.10
CA GLY A 63 4.74 9.54 11.29
C GLY A 63 5.40 9.11 12.59
N GLU A 64 6.46 8.34 12.51
CA GLU A 64 7.11 7.80 13.70
C GLU A 64 7.89 8.88 14.45
N THR A 65 7.81 8.83 15.78
CA THR A 65 8.60 9.71 16.63
C THR A 65 9.29 8.87 17.69
N GLN A 66 10.12 9.50 18.51
CA GLN A 66 10.76 8.77 19.61
C GLN A 66 9.75 8.23 20.61
N GLU A 67 8.61 8.90 20.71
CA GLU A 67 7.58 8.52 21.68
C GLU A 67 6.51 7.63 21.08
N SER A 68 6.42 7.59 19.74
CA SER A 68 5.37 6.85 19.07
C SER A 68 5.99 6.09 17.89
N ARG A 69 6.30 4.82 18.13
CA ARG A 69 6.89 3.96 17.09
C ARG A 69 5.81 3.49 16.12
N ALA A 70 6.23 3.22 14.91
CA ALA A 70 5.32 2.69 13.89
C ALA A 70 4.76 1.34 14.31
N GLU A 71 3.51 1.08 13.95
CA GLU A 71 2.86 -0.19 14.21
C GLU A 71 3.46 -1.28 13.35
N ALA A 72 3.71 -2.45 13.94
CA ALA A 72 4.30 -3.55 13.20
C ALA A 72 3.31 -4.24 12.26
N HIS A 73 2.02 -4.17 12.57
CA HIS A 73 0.97 -4.82 11.78
C HIS A 73 -0.02 -3.78 11.31
N LEU A 74 -0.01 -3.54 10.00
CA LEU A 74 -0.85 -2.52 9.38
C LEU A 74 -1.94 -3.18 8.55
N SER A 75 -2.96 -2.40 8.19
CA SER A 75 -4.03 -2.86 7.32
C SER A 75 -4.31 -1.80 6.28
N ILE A 76 -4.70 -2.25 5.10
CA ILE A 76 -5.11 -1.34 4.04
C ILE A 76 -6.62 -1.13 4.16
N GLY A 77 -7.03 0.13 4.27
CA GLY A 77 -8.43 0.47 4.34
C GLY A 77 -8.93 1.06 3.04
N GLU A 78 -10.21 1.40 3.02
CA GLU A 78 -10.86 1.91 1.82
C GLU A 78 -10.21 3.21 1.34
N ARG A 79 -9.83 4.08 2.26
CA ARG A 79 -9.17 5.33 1.88
C ARG A 79 -7.83 5.10 1.23
N ASP A 80 -7.09 4.11 1.72
CA ASP A 80 -5.79 3.78 1.13
C ASP A 80 -5.98 3.32 -0.30
N ILE A 81 -7.00 2.50 -0.54
CA ILE A 81 -7.27 1.98 -1.87
C ILE A 81 -7.67 3.11 -2.80
N GLU A 82 -8.59 3.96 -2.37
CA GLU A 82 -9.04 5.07 -3.20
C GLU A 82 -7.91 6.01 -3.57
N GLY A 83 -7.07 6.33 -2.58
CA GLY A 83 -5.93 7.19 -2.83
C GLY A 83 -4.92 6.57 -3.79
N TYR A 84 -4.66 5.29 -3.62
CA TYR A 84 -3.73 4.60 -4.49
C TYR A 84 -4.23 4.55 -5.92
N LEU A 85 -5.51 4.20 -6.10
CA LEU A 85 -6.09 4.12 -7.43
C LEU A 85 -6.10 5.48 -8.10
N GLU A 86 -6.41 6.53 -7.35
CA GLU A 86 -6.43 7.87 -7.91
C GLU A 86 -5.03 8.31 -8.35
N ALA A 87 -4.02 7.98 -7.57
CA ALA A 87 -2.66 8.38 -7.88
C ALA A 87 -2.06 7.58 -9.04
N HIS A 88 -2.39 6.29 -9.13
CA HIS A 88 -1.76 5.41 -10.11
C HIS A 88 -2.63 5.13 -11.32
N TYR A 89 -3.95 5.29 -11.22
CA TYR A 89 -4.88 5.06 -12.32
C TYR A 89 -5.91 6.17 -12.34
N PRO A 90 -5.48 7.42 -12.57
CA PRO A 90 -6.42 8.54 -12.48
C PRO A 90 -7.45 8.49 -13.59
N ARG A 91 -8.67 8.87 -13.24
CA ARG A 91 -9.71 9.00 -14.23
C ARG A 91 -9.49 10.28 -15.00
N LYS A 92 -9.76 10.22 -16.30
CA LYS A 92 -9.76 11.43 -17.09
C LYS A 92 -11.04 12.19 -16.86
N PRO A 93 -10.97 13.48 -16.57
CA PRO A 93 -12.17 14.29 -16.52
C PRO A 93 -12.85 14.28 -17.88
N LEU A 94 -14.16 14.44 -17.88
CA LEU A 94 -14.91 14.45 -19.13
C LEU A 94 -14.42 15.51 -20.09
N GLY A 95 -14.04 16.66 -19.56
CA GLY A 95 -13.57 17.75 -20.41
C GLY A 95 -12.30 17.43 -21.14
N GLU A 96 -11.46 16.60 -20.59
CA GLU A 96 -10.20 16.26 -21.23
C GLU A 96 -10.41 15.40 -22.47
N LYS A 97 -11.46 14.65 -22.47
CA LYS A 97 -11.69 13.76 -23.59
C LYS A 97 -12.00 14.52 -24.85
N THR A 98 -12.57 15.66 -24.72
CA THR A 98 -12.97 16.42 -25.88
C THR A 98 -11.84 17.26 -26.45
N THR A 99 -10.79 17.43 -25.72
CA THR A 99 -9.72 18.26 -26.20
C THR A 99 -8.85 17.54 -27.17
N SER A 100 -9.04 16.37 -27.26
CA SER A 100 -8.18 15.70 -28.16
C SER A 100 -8.54 15.96 -29.51
N TYR A 101 -8.62 16.51 -29.53
CA TYR A 101 -8.91 16.59 -30.47
C TYR A 101 -8.78 17.37 -31.15
N HIS A 102 -8.89 17.38 -30.96
CA HIS A 102 -9.04 17.93 -31.64
C HIS A 102 -8.43 17.97 -32.26
#